data_3d0741cd589f0c771c0c2100c789a448
#
_entry.id   3d0741cd589f0c771c0c2100c789a448
#
_cell.length_a   1.000
_cell.length_b   1.000
_cell.length_c   1.000
_cell.angle_alpha   90.00
_cell.angle_beta   90.00
_cell.angle_gamma   90.00
#
_symmetry.space_group_name_H-M   'P 1'
#
loop_
_entity.id
_entity.type
_entity.pdbx_description
1 polymer ?
#
loop_
_entity_poly.entity_id
_entity_poly.type
_entity_poly.pdbx_seq_one_letter_code
_entity_poly.pdbx_strand_id
1 'polypeptide(L)'
;MTSTKYIGLDVHKESISIAVMNSVGKVVMECVIETKASTILQFIDGLRGDLRVTFEEGTWATWLYDLLKPHVTEVAVCNPRKAALLKDGSKGDRIDAHKLAELLYMNKI
;
A
#
# COMPACT_ATOMS: atom_id res chain seq x y z
N MET A 1 -15.57 8.95 15.68
CA MET A 1 -14.46 9.48 14.89
C MET A 1 -13.77 8.37 14.13
N THR A 2 -13.72 8.47 12.82
CA THR A 2 -13.09 7.46 11.98
C THR A 2 -11.58 7.69 11.96
N SER A 3 -10.83 6.67 12.24
CA SER A 3 -9.38 6.76 12.10
C SER A 3 -8.98 6.34 10.69
N THR A 4 -8.01 7.05 10.13
CA THR A 4 -7.48 6.73 8.80
C THR A 4 -6.28 5.81 8.93
N LYS A 5 -6.21 4.82 8.05
CA LYS A 5 -5.04 3.94 7.95
C LYS A 5 -4.42 4.07 6.58
N TYR A 6 -3.10 4.13 6.56
CA TYR A 6 -2.31 4.29 5.35
C TYR A 6 -1.59 2.98 5.10
N ILE A 7 -1.91 2.33 4.00
CA ILE A 7 -1.49 0.95 3.73
C ILE A 7 -0.61 0.92 2.50
N GLY A 8 0.62 0.42 2.66
CA GLY A 8 1.53 0.21 1.55
C GLY A 8 1.60 -1.27 1.21
N LEU A 9 1.49 -1.59 -0.06
CA LEU A 9 1.55 -2.96 -0.57
C LEU A 9 2.73 -3.11 -1.51
N ASP A 10 3.68 -3.95 -1.14
CA ASP A 10 4.78 -4.35 -2.01
C ASP A 10 4.40 -5.68 -2.66
N VAL A 11 3.95 -5.60 -3.91
CA VAL A 11 3.29 -6.71 -4.60
C VAL A 11 4.27 -7.53 -5.40
N HIS A 12 4.30 -8.83 -5.10
CA HIS A 12 5.07 -9.81 -5.86
C HIS A 12 4.10 -10.86 -6.41
N LYS A 13 4.59 -11.67 -7.32
CA LYS A 13 3.77 -12.68 -7.99
C LYS A 13 3.04 -13.60 -7.00
N GLU A 14 3.71 -14.02 -5.94
CA GLU A 14 3.18 -15.00 -5.00
C GLU A 14 2.86 -14.44 -3.62
N SER A 15 3.43 -13.31 -3.27
CA SER A 15 3.22 -12.72 -1.96
C SER A 15 3.17 -11.21 -2.03
N ILE A 16 2.52 -10.62 -1.03
CA ILE A 16 2.43 -9.17 -0.87
C ILE A 16 2.89 -8.85 0.54
N SER A 17 3.90 -7.98 0.62
CA SER A 17 4.34 -7.42 1.91
C SER A 17 3.48 -6.19 2.19
N ILE A 18 2.96 -6.09 3.40
CA ILE A 18 2.03 -5.04 3.79
C ILE A 18 2.54 -4.30 5.01
N ALA A 19 2.45 -2.97 4.96
CA ALA A 19 2.67 -2.13 6.12
C ALA A 19 1.45 -1.25 6.31
N VAL A 20 0.95 -1.18 7.54
CA VAL A 20 -0.20 -0.36 7.90
C VAL A 20 0.25 0.71 8.89
N MET A 21 -0.02 1.96 8.54
CA MET A 21 0.34 3.13 9.35
C MET A 21 -0.95 3.79 9.84
N ASN A 22 -0.95 4.21 11.10
CA ASN A 22 -2.12 4.88 11.65
C ASN A 22 -2.14 6.38 11.31
N SER A 23 -3.15 7.09 11.79
CA SER A 23 -3.35 8.50 11.47
C SER A 23 -2.30 9.45 12.06
N VAL A 24 -1.48 8.96 12.98
CA VAL A 24 -0.37 9.77 13.52
C VAL A 24 0.99 9.37 12.92
N GLY A 25 0.97 8.55 11.87
CA GLY A 25 2.20 8.19 11.16
C GLY A 25 3.01 7.06 11.79
N LYS A 26 2.39 6.26 12.65
CA LYS A 26 3.06 5.15 13.29
C LYS A 26 2.67 3.84 12.62
N VAL A 27 3.67 3.00 12.33
CA VAL A 27 3.41 1.66 11.79
C VAL A 27 2.82 0.79 12.88
N VAL A 28 1.60 0.30 12.66
CA VAL A 28 0.87 -0.51 13.64
C VAL A 28 0.79 -1.97 13.24
N MET A 29 1.12 -2.30 12.00
CA MET A 29 1.07 -3.68 11.54
C MET A 29 1.98 -3.86 10.33
N GLU A 30 2.69 -4.98 10.28
CA GLU A 30 3.44 -5.41 9.12
C GLU A 30 3.20 -6.91 8.96
N CYS A 31 2.93 -7.33 7.74
CA CYS A 31 2.69 -8.75 7.46
C CYS A 31 2.93 -9.07 6.00
N VAL A 32 2.91 -10.36 5.70
CA VAL A 32 3.02 -10.86 4.33
C VAL A 32 1.83 -11.79 4.09
N ILE A 33 1.15 -11.58 2.98
CA ILE A 33 0.02 -12.41 2.58
C ILE A 33 0.22 -12.96 1.18
N GLU A 34 -0.60 -13.92 0.78
CA GLU A 34 -0.57 -14.43 -0.58
C GLU A 34 -1.14 -13.43 -1.57
N THR A 35 -0.62 -13.43 -2.80
CA THR A 35 -1.14 -12.63 -3.90
C THR A 35 -2.37 -13.33 -4.47
N LYS A 36 -3.46 -13.23 -3.73
CA LYS A 36 -4.72 -13.91 -4.05
C LYS A 36 -5.87 -13.01 -3.65
N ALA A 37 -6.85 -12.85 -4.54
CA ALA A 37 -7.97 -11.94 -4.34
C ALA A 37 -8.68 -12.16 -2.99
N SER A 38 -9.03 -13.39 -2.67
CA SER A 38 -9.74 -13.70 -1.42
C SER A 38 -8.93 -13.35 -0.18
N THR A 39 -7.62 -13.61 -0.22
CA THR A 39 -6.72 -13.32 0.91
C THR A 39 -6.58 -11.81 1.10
N ILE A 40 -6.44 -11.07 0.00
CA ILE A 40 -6.31 -9.62 0.04
C ILE A 40 -7.58 -8.98 0.61
N LEU A 41 -8.75 -9.38 0.11
CA LEU A 41 -10.01 -8.81 0.59
C LEU A 41 -10.28 -9.17 2.03
N GLN A 42 -9.93 -10.38 2.45
CA GLN A 42 -10.06 -10.81 3.83
C GLN A 42 -9.20 -9.95 4.77
N PHE A 43 -7.98 -9.64 4.34
CA PHE A 43 -7.10 -8.76 5.10
C PHE A 43 -7.70 -7.35 5.22
N ILE A 44 -8.15 -6.79 4.10
CA ILE A 44 -8.72 -5.44 4.06
C ILE A 44 -9.99 -5.36 4.92
N ASP A 45 -10.87 -6.35 4.83
CA ASP A 45 -12.12 -6.37 5.59
C ASP A 45 -11.87 -6.46 7.10
N GLY A 46 -10.72 -6.95 7.51
CA GLY A 46 -10.35 -7.03 8.92
C GLY A 46 -9.85 -5.72 9.50
N LEU A 47 -9.59 -4.71 8.68
CA LEU A 47 -9.11 -3.41 9.14
C LEU A 47 -10.26 -2.44 9.34
N ARG A 48 -10.12 -1.57 10.32
CA ARG A 48 -11.16 -0.58 10.66
C ARG A 48 -10.75 0.82 10.25
N GLY A 49 -11.75 1.67 10.04
CA GLY A 49 -11.56 3.08 9.71
C GLY A 49 -11.54 3.32 8.22
N ASP A 50 -11.10 4.50 7.84
CA ASP A 50 -10.93 4.85 6.44
C ASP A 50 -9.60 4.28 5.95
N LEU A 51 -9.66 3.49 4.90
CA LEU A 51 -8.46 2.82 4.38
C LEU A 51 -7.97 3.52 3.12
N ARG A 52 -6.74 3.96 3.16
CA ARG A 52 -6.04 4.51 1.99
C ARG A 52 -4.93 3.55 1.66
N VAL A 53 -4.86 3.14 0.41
CA VAL A 53 -3.96 2.09 -0.03
C VAL A 53 -3.11 2.57 -1.20
N THR A 54 -1.84 2.20 -1.20
CA THR A 54 -0.96 2.47 -2.32
C THR A 54 -0.08 1.27 -2.64
N PHE A 55 0.31 1.18 -3.90
CA PHE A 55 1.25 0.19 -4.41
C PHE A 55 1.87 0.75 -5.68
N GLU A 56 3.00 0.20 -6.08
CA GLU A 56 3.68 0.67 -7.27
C GLU A 56 2.97 0.25 -8.56
N GLU A 57 3.01 1.14 -9.55
CA GLU A 57 2.60 0.82 -10.91
C GLU A 57 3.40 -0.37 -11.43
N GLY A 58 2.75 -1.28 -12.12
CA GLY A 58 3.39 -2.48 -12.64
C GLY A 58 2.39 -3.50 -13.13
N THR A 59 2.85 -4.73 -13.33
CA THR A 59 2.07 -5.82 -13.90
C THR A 59 0.72 -6.05 -13.20
N TRP A 60 0.68 -5.93 -11.89
CA TRP A 60 -0.50 -6.24 -11.08
C TRP A 60 -1.38 -5.03 -10.79
N ALA A 61 -0.96 -3.83 -11.21
CA ALA A 61 -1.59 -2.59 -10.75
C ALA A 61 -3.07 -2.48 -11.13
N THR A 62 -3.43 -2.75 -12.38
CA THR A 62 -4.82 -2.63 -12.83
C THR A 62 -5.72 -3.62 -12.10
N TRP A 63 -5.29 -4.86 -12.02
CA TRP A 63 -6.03 -5.89 -11.32
C TRP A 63 -6.26 -5.53 -9.85
N LEU A 64 -5.21 -5.11 -9.18
CA LEU A 64 -5.26 -4.78 -7.77
C LEU A 64 -6.11 -3.53 -7.51
N TYR A 65 -5.99 -2.53 -8.38
CA TYR A 65 -6.81 -1.33 -8.30
C TYR A 65 -8.31 -1.68 -8.36
N ASP A 66 -8.69 -2.47 -9.36
CA ASP A 66 -10.08 -2.86 -9.55
C ASP A 66 -10.58 -3.71 -8.37
N LEU A 67 -9.74 -4.57 -7.84
CA LEU A 67 -10.07 -5.41 -6.70
C LEU A 67 -10.32 -4.61 -5.43
N LEU A 68 -9.47 -3.64 -5.15
CA LEU A 68 -9.49 -2.89 -3.89
C LEU A 68 -10.47 -1.72 -3.88
N LYS A 69 -10.68 -1.09 -5.01
CA LYS A 69 -11.43 0.16 -5.08
C LYS A 69 -12.81 0.13 -4.40
N PRO A 70 -13.64 -0.92 -4.57
CA PRO A 70 -14.94 -0.95 -3.89
C PRO A 70 -14.86 -1.13 -2.38
N HIS A 71 -13.71 -1.50 -1.84
CA HIS A 71 -13.55 -1.89 -0.44
C HIS A 71 -12.78 -0.90 0.41
N VAL A 72 -12.20 0.13 -0.20
CA VAL A 72 -11.37 1.10 0.52
C VAL A 72 -11.78 2.53 0.17
N THR A 73 -11.34 3.47 0.99
CA THR A 73 -11.64 4.89 0.78
C THR A 73 -10.90 5.45 -0.42
N GLU A 74 -9.63 5.07 -0.58
CA GLU A 74 -8.80 5.56 -1.67
C GLU A 74 -7.79 4.52 -2.10
N VAL A 75 -7.56 4.40 -3.41
CA VAL A 75 -6.45 3.64 -3.97
C VAL A 75 -5.60 4.61 -4.78
N ALA A 76 -4.34 4.75 -4.42
CA ALA A 76 -3.39 5.59 -5.14
C ALA A 76 -2.27 4.71 -5.70
N VAL A 77 -2.09 4.73 -7.01
CA VAL A 77 -1.02 3.97 -7.65
C VAL A 77 0.24 4.84 -7.68
N CYS A 78 1.30 4.33 -7.10
CA CYS A 78 2.55 5.05 -6.99
C CYS A 78 3.38 4.88 -8.25
N ASN A 79 3.79 6.00 -8.86
CA ASN A 79 4.69 5.97 -10.01
C ASN A 79 6.10 5.69 -9.50
N PRO A 80 6.76 4.59 -9.93
CA PRO A 80 8.10 4.25 -9.45
C PRO A 80 9.14 5.34 -9.70
N ARG A 81 9.05 6.05 -10.80
CA ARG A 81 9.99 7.14 -11.12
C ARG A 81 9.85 8.29 -10.15
N LYS A 82 8.61 8.71 -9.88
CA LYS A 82 8.35 9.79 -8.93
C LYS A 82 8.78 9.39 -7.53
N ALA A 83 8.48 8.17 -7.13
CA ALA A 83 8.86 7.66 -5.82
C ALA A 83 10.37 7.54 -5.67
N ALA A 84 11.07 7.16 -6.74
CA ALA A 84 12.52 7.06 -6.73
C ALA A 84 13.19 8.42 -6.51
N LEU A 85 12.60 9.50 -7.01
CA LEU A 85 13.11 10.86 -6.78
C LEU A 85 12.97 11.30 -5.33
N LEU A 86 12.00 10.73 -4.61
CA LEU A 86 11.77 11.04 -3.20
C LEU A 86 12.58 10.15 -2.27
N LYS A 87 13.22 9.14 -2.82
CA LYS A 87 14.01 8.17 -2.09
C LYS A 87 15.48 8.57 -2.17
N ASP A 88 16.10 8.82 -1.03
CA ASP A 88 17.47 9.31 -0.96
C ASP A 88 18.49 8.39 -1.63
N GLY A 89 18.77 8.64 -2.90
CA GLY A 89 19.92 8.09 -3.57
C GLY A 89 19.97 6.59 -3.84
N SER A 90 18.99 5.84 -3.44
CA SER A 90 18.95 4.40 -3.71
C SER A 90 18.52 4.16 -5.14
N LYS A 91 19.45 3.75 -5.99
CA LYS A 91 19.16 3.48 -7.39
C LYS A 91 18.71 2.04 -7.56
N GLY A 92 17.65 1.84 -8.33
CA GLY A 92 17.21 0.52 -8.74
C GLY A 92 16.50 -0.32 -7.70
N ASP A 93 16.41 0.15 -6.47
CA ASP A 93 15.73 -0.59 -5.43
C ASP A 93 14.23 -0.33 -5.50
N ARG A 94 13.48 -1.38 -5.29
CA ARG A 94 12.04 -1.26 -5.15
C ARG A 94 11.71 -0.53 -3.85
N ILE A 95 10.58 0.15 -3.87
CA ILE A 95 10.08 0.80 -2.67
C ILE A 95 9.31 -0.24 -1.87
N ASP A 96 9.73 -0.49 -0.64
CA ASP A 96 9.07 -1.48 0.19
C ASP A 96 7.73 -0.97 0.74
N ALA A 97 6.97 -1.88 1.34
CA ALA A 97 5.64 -1.58 1.85
C ALA A 97 5.66 -0.45 2.89
N HIS A 98 6.64 -0.46 3.78
CA HIS A 98 6.77 0.57 4.81
C HIS A 98 6.97 1.95 4.19
N LYS A 99 7.86 2.05 3.21
CA LYS A 99 8.12 3.32 2.53
C LYS A 99 6.92 3.79 1.74
N LEU A 100 6.20 2.87 1.10
CA LEU A 100 4.98 3.21 0.39
C LEU A 100 3.91 3.79 1.32
N ALA A 101 3.70 3.17 2.48
CA ALA A 101 2.76 3.66 3.47
C ALA A 101 3.16 5.05 3.96
N GLU A 102 4.45 5.26 4.19
CA GLU A 102 5.00 6.53 4.63
C GLU A 102 4.78 7.63 3.58
N LEU A 103 5.05 7.33 2.31
CA LEU A 103 4.83 8.28 1.21
C LEU A 103 3.36 8.66 1.09
N LEU A 104 2.47 7.70 1.26
CA LEU A 104 1.03 7.95 1.22
C LEU A 104 0.62 8.83 2.40
N TYR A 105 1.09 8.52 3.59
CA TYR A 105 0.82 9.30 4.80
C TYR A 105 1.27 10.75 4.62
N MET A 106 2.43 10.97 4.03
CA MET A 106 2.99 12.30 3.81
C MET A 106 2.41 13.01 2.57
N ASN A 107 1.46 12.37 1.89
CA ASN A 107 0.83 12.91 0.68
C ASN A 107 1.84 13.18 -0.45
N LYS A 108 2.75 12.24 -0.66
CA LYS A 108 3.82 12.36 -1.66
C LYS A 108 3.66 11.40 -2.84
N ILE A 109 2.48 10.86 -3.01
CA ILE A 109 2.17 9.96 -4.13
C ILE A 109 1.31 10.67 -5.15
#